data_2f1a3be917d7094682a7d990d02cb6e0
#
_entry.id   2f1a3be917d7094682a7d990d02cb6e0
#
_cell.length_a   1.000
_cell.length_b   1.000
_cell.length_c   1.000
_cell.angle_alpha   90.00
_cell.angle_beta   90.00
_cell.angle_gamma   90.00
#
_symmetry.space_group_name_H-M   'P 1'
#
loop_
_entity.id
_entity.type
_entity.pdbx_description
1 polymer ?
#
loop_
_entity_poly.entity_id
_entity_poly.type
_entity_poly.pdbx_seq_one_letter_code
_entity_poly.pdbx_strand_id
1 'polypeptide(L)'
;MTIVDPYTGYVVAMVGGAGVKQVDRGWNWATSARQCGSAIKPVSVYAPALDDGTINGASAIDDYPVMVLNGSAYPKNSNGRYMGLTPLHTAIARSTNTCAVRVVQEYGTGRSYDFMTNKLGFTTLTYQDSQQVGNMGLGGLDRGVTTEEMAAAFGAFTNQGVYTAPRTFIRVEDPDGNVVLENEAESSVAMKDTTAALMNSLLQEVVNGGTGYEGRISGMHVAGKTGTTNNDQDRYFVGYTPYYSCAVWVGYVHNQRIVASGNPAASMWQKVMSRVHEGLEDKDFFSCSGLTYVSVCADSGLLATENCALDCRGSRVYSALVAADNAPSASCNLHTSPDYTVAFEDENGETTMASGSILNYERQRLPGYEDLEAEDDFMLLYGGTSGGDDDWDGFFGGSDDDDDDDDVHTSWWG
;
A
#
# COMPACT_ATOMS: atom_id res chain seq x y z
N MET A 1 12.25 -2.76 -14.81
CA MET A 1 10.83 -3.05 -15.11
C MET A 1 10.68 -4.49 -15.55
N THR A 2 9.71 -5.18 -15.03
CA THR A 2 9.36 -6.56 -15.43
C THR A 2 7.84 -6.68 -15.55
N ILE A 3 7.35 -7.28 -16.63
CA ILE A 3 5.94 -7.59 -16.86
C ILE A 3 5.79 -9.11 -16.89
N VAL A 4 4.86 -9.64 -16.10
CA VAL A 4 4.60 -11.07 -15.96
C VAL A 4 3.14 -11.35 -16.30
N ASP A 5 2.89 -12.43 -17.04
CA ASP A 5 1.58 -13.07 -17.13
C ASP A 5 1.36 -13.89 -15.85
N PRO A 6 0.43 -13.49 -14.98
CA PRO A 6 0.26 -14.10 -13.67
C PRO A 6 -0.28 -15.53 -13.72
N TYR A 7 -0.88 -15.93 -14.85
CA TYR A 7 -1.51 -17.25 -15.02
C TYR A 7 -0.52 -18.31 -15.49
N THR A 8 0.50 -17.89 -16.24
CA THR A 8 1.49 -18.79 -16.86
C THR A 8 2.89 -18.63 -16.27
N GLY A 9 3.14 -17.56 -15.49
CA GLY A 9 4.47 -17.19 -15.00
C GLY A 9 5.39 -16.59 -16.07
N TYR A 10 4.89 -16.38 -17.29
CA TYR A 10 5.72 -15.82 -18.34
C TYR A 10 6.18 -14.41 -18.02
N VAL A 11 7.49 -14.19 -18.08
CA VAL A 11 8.09 -12.88 -18.18
C VAL A 11 7.91 -12.39 -19.61
N VAL A 12 6.79 -11.69 -19.87
CA VAL A 12 6.43 -11.23 -21.22
C VAL A 12 7.28 -10.06 -21.68
N ALA A 13 7.82 -9.28 -20.74
CA ALA A 13 8.79 -8.23 -21.03
C ALA A 13 9.66 -7.93 -19.80
N MET A 14 10.93 -7.62 -20.08
CA MET A 14 11.89 -7.19 -19.05
C MET A 14 12.81 -6.11 -19.61
N VAL A 15 12.95 -5.01 -18.86
CA VAL A 15 13.85 -3.89 -19.19
C VAL A 15 14.77 -3.63 -18.01
N GLY A 16 16.04 -3.93 -18.19
CA GLY A 16 17.06 -3.86 -17.15
C GLY A 16 17.81 -2.53 -17.03
N GLY A 17 17.48 -1.54 -17.84
CA GLY A 17 18.10 -0.21 -17.78
C GLY A 17 17.45 0.78 -18.74
N ALA A 18 17.64 2.06 -18.48
CA ALA A 18 17.18 3.15 -19.34
C ALA A 18 18.27 3.55 -20.37
N GLY A 19 17.83 4.10 -21.51
CA GLY A 19 18.71 4.58 -22.55
C GLY A 19 19.23 3.52 -23.53
N VAL A 20 20.18 3.90 -24.36
CA VAL A 20 20.74 3.01 -25.39
C VAL A 20 21.72 2.04 -24.74
N LYS A 21 21.57 0.75 -25.05
CA LYS A 21 22.49 -0.29 -24.60
C LYS A 21 23.90 -0.03 -25.15
N GLN A 22 24.85 0.14 -24.26
CA GLN A 22 26.25 0.46 -24.62
C GLN A 22 27.16 -0.77 -24.72
N VAL A 23 26.80 -1.85 -24.02
CA VAL A 23 27.61 -3.07 -23.96
C VAL A 23 26.71 -4.30 -24.03
N ASP A 24 27.23 -5.37 -24.66
CA ASP A 24 26.57 -6.68 -24.60
C ASP A 24 26.77 -7.31 -23.23
N ARG A 25 25.74 -8.05 -22.75
CA ARG A 25 25.73 -8.69 -21.43
C ARG A 25 25.96 -7.69 -20.30
N GLY A 26 25.45 -6.44 -20.47
CA GLY A 26 25.45 -5.42 -19.42
C GLY A 26 24.57 -5.82 -18.24
N TRP A 27 24.70 -5.08 -17.15
CA TRP A 27 23.98 -5.34 -15.92
C TRP A 27 22.46 -5.20 -16.11
N ASN A 28 21.69 -6.17 -15.61
CA ASN A 28 20.23 -6.17 -15.66
C ASN A 28 19.66 -5.73 -14.28
N TRP A 29 19.19 -4.48 -14.21
CA TRP A 29 18.61 -3.96 -12.98
C TRP A 29 17.25 -4.55 -12.63
N ALA A 30 16.57 -5.20 -13.58
CA ALA A 30 15.29 -5.85 -13.31
C ALA A 30 15.43 -7.12 -12.45
N THR A 31 16.59 -7.78 -12.53
CA THR A 31 16.94 -8.95 -11.71
C THR A 31 17.92 -8.62 -10.57
N SER A 32 18.13 -7.34 -10.31
CA SER A 32 19.01 -6.86 -9.23
C SER A 32 18.16 -6.33 -8.09
N ALA A 33 18.44 -6.79 -6.89
CA ALA A 33 17.71 -6.37 -5.70
C ALA A 33 17.89 -4.87 -5.43
N ARG A 34 16.77 -4.18 -5.21
CA ARG A 34 16.69 -2.75 -4.87
C ARG A 34 15.65 -2.53 -3.79
N GLN A 35 15.82 -1.47 -3.04
CA GLN A 35 14.87 -1.11 -2.00
C GLN A 35 13.53 -0.73 -2.63
N CYS A 36 12.46 -1.35 -2.16
CA CYS A 36 11.13 -1.13 -2.70
C CYS A 36 10.27 -0.20 -1.84
N GLY A 37 10.73 0.12 -0.63
CA GLY A 37 9.95 0.92 0.30
C GLY A 37 8.53 0.36 0.50
N SER A 38 7.56 1.23 0.64
CA SER A 38 6.16 0.86 0.90
C SER A 38 5.49 -0.03 -0.15
N ALA A 39 6.12 -0.29 -1.31
CA ALA A 39 5.59 -1.24 -2.28
C ALA A 39 5.57 -2.68 -1.74
N ILE A 40 6.33 -2.98 -0.69
CA ILE A 40 6.34 -4.29 -0.03
C ILE A 40 5.06 -4.58 0.77
N LYS A 41 4.39 -3.55 1.32
CA LYS A 41 3.31 -3.67 2.30
C LYS A 41 2.18 -4.64 1.91
N PRO A 42 1.70 -4.70 0.65
CA PRO A 42 0.67 -5.66 0.27
C PRO A 42 1.08 -7.11 0.50
N VAL A 43 2.33 -7.47 0.20
CA VAL A 43 2.81 -8.86 0.22
C VAL A 43 3.48 -9.27 1.53
N SER A 44 3.99 -8.29 2.30
CA SER A 44 4.65 -8.56 3.59
C SER A 44 3.75 -8.32 4.80
N VAL A 45 2.76 -7.43 4.69
CA VAL A 45 1.95 -6.99 5.83
C VAL A 45 0.50 -7.41 5.67
N TYR A 46 -0.18 -6.84 4.66
CA TYR A 46 -1.63 -6.88 4.61
C TYR A 46 -2.19 -8.21 4.12
N ALA A 47 -1.68 -8.76 3.02
CA ALA A 47 -2.17 -10.03 2.50
C ALA A 47 -1.98 -11.18 3.50
N PRO A 48 -0.79 -11.39 4.10
CA PRO A 48 -0.63 -12.48 5.06
C PRO A 48 -1.45 -12.29 6.35
N ALA A 49 -1.61 -11.06 6.83
CA ALA A 49 -2.41 -10.78 8.03
C ALA A 49 -3.92 -10.90 7.78
N LEU A 50 -4.40 -10.63 6.57
CA LEU A 50 -5.77 -10.90 6.14
C LEU A 50 -6.01 -12.40 5.94
N ASP A 51 -5.03 -13.11 5.40
CA ASP A 51 -5.15 -14.52 5.05
C ASP A 51 -5.32 -15.43 6.28
N ASP A 52 -4.64 -15.11 7.35
CA ASP A 52 -4.74 -15.86 8.59
C ASP A 52 -5.78 -15.30 9.59
N GLY A 53 -6.35 -14.15 9.31
CA GLY A 53 -7.38 -13.54 10.13
C GLY A 53 -6.86 -12.67 11.28
N THR A 54 -5.58 -12.32 11.33
CA THR A 54 -5.03 -11.33 12.28
C THR A 54 -5.76 -9.99 12.13
N ILE A 55 -6.07 -9.60 10.89
CA ILE A 55 -6.93 -8.46 10.57
C ILE A 55 -8.03 -8.89 9.59
N ASN A 56 -9.03 -8.05 9.41
CA ASN A 56 -10.07 -8.21 8.38
C ASN A 56 -10.29 -6.90 7.61
N GLY A 57 -11.11 -6.93 6.57
CA GLY A 57 -11.34 -5.76 5.72
C GLY A 57 -11.98 -4.56 6.43
N ALA A 58 -12.61 -4.78 7.59
CA ALA A 58 -13.21 -3.74 8.42
C ALA A 58 -12.26 -3.20 9.51
N SER A 59 -11.10 -3.80 9.71
CA SER A 59 -10.19 -3.43 10.81
C SER A 59 -9.86 -1.95 10.80
N ALA A 60 -9.94 -1.32 11.96
CA ALA A 60 -9.43 0.01 12.23
C ALA A 60 -8.09 -0.12 12.96
N ILE A 61 -7.08 0.62 12.50
CA ILE A 61 -5.72 0.56 13.00
C ILE A 61 -5.33 1.94 13.48
N ASP A 62 -4.76 2.03 14.67
CA ASP A 62 -4.33 3.32 15.22
C ASP A 62 -3.10 3.85 14.48
N ASP A 63 -3.31 4.86 13.64
CA ASP A 63 -2.25 5.60 12.94
C ASP A 63 -1.54 6.54 13.94
N TYR A 64 -0.71 5.93 14.77
CA TYR A 64 0.10 6.57 15.78
C TYR A 64 1.41 5.79 15.96
N PRO A 65 2.54 6.43 16.26
CA PRO A 65 3.81 5.74 16.44
C PRO A 65 3.73 4.60 17.46
N VAL A 66 4.45 3.53 17.22
CA VAL A 66 4.35 2.29 18.02
C VAL A 66 5.46 2.12 19.03
N MET A 67 6.58 2.86 18.85
CA MET A 67 7.75 2.75 19.74
C MET A 67 8.63 4.00 19.64
N VAL A 68 9.57 4.11 20.58
CA VAL A 68 10.68 5.06 20.49
C VAL A 68 11.90 4.32 19.93
N LEU A 69 12.43 4.79 18.81
CA LEU A 69 13.60 4.20 18.16
C LEU A 69 14.67 5.30 17.99
N ASN A 70 15.87 5.07 18.52
CA ASN A 70 16.98 6.04 18.48
C ASN A 70 16.58 7.45 18.99
N GLY A 71 15.77 7.52 20.04
CA GLY A 71 15.30 8.77 20.63
C GLY A 71 14.25 9.52 19.82
N SER A 72 13.60 8.87 18.86
CA SER A 72 12.52 9.45 18.06
C SER A 72 11.30 8.54 18.04
N ALA A 73 10.10 9.14 18.02
CA ALA A 73 8.85 8.39 17.79
C ALA A 73 8.89 7.70 16.43
N TYR A 74 8.59 6.40 16.40
CA TYR A 74 8.72 5.55 15.22
C TYR A 74 7.47 4.67 15.01
N PRO A 75 7.09 4.40 13.75
CA PRO A 75 7.58 5.07 12.54
C PRO A 75 6.95 6.46 12.37
N LYS A 76 7.52 7.26 11.48
CA LYS A 76 6.89 8.50 11.01
C LYS A 76 6.17 8.22 9.69
N ASN A 77 5.00 8.82 9.51
CA ASN A 77 4.36 8.88 8.20
C ASN A 77 5.10 9.85 7.28
N SER A 78 4.95 9.71 5.97
CA SER A 78 5.65 10.54 4.99
C SER A 78 5.30 12.03 5.08
N ASN A 79 4.07 12.35 5.51
CA ASN A 79 3.58 13.71 5.74
C ASN A 79 3.85 14.22 7.17
N GLY A 80 4.44 13.39 8.05
CA GLY A 80 4.73 13.74 9.44
C GLY A 80 3.50 13.83 10.35
N ARG A 81 2.31 13.46 9.89
CA ARG A 81 1.04 13.52 10.64
C ARG A 81 0.52 12.14 10.97
N TYR A 82 -0.37 12.05 11.96
CA TYR A 82 -1.00 10.83 12.42
C TYR A 82 -2.51 11.05 12.49
N MET A 83 -3.27 10.18 11.82
CA MET A 83 -4.74 10.30 11.73
C MET A 83 -5.48 9.70 12.94
N GLY A 84 -4.80 8.89 13.75
CA GLY A 84 -5.44 8.13 14.81
C GLY A 84 -6.14 6.87 14.29
N LEU A 85 -7.31 6.54 14.82
CA LEU A 85 -8.06 5.34 14.42
C LEU A 85 -8.46 5.43 12.95
N THR A 86 -7.83 4.59 12.13
CA THR A 86 -7.87 4.65 10.67
C THR A 86 -8.37 3.32 10.09
N PRO A 87 -9.43 3.34 9.25
CA PRO A 87 -9.87 2.14 8.52
C PRO A 87 -8.77 1.55 7.65
N LEU A 88 -8.74 0.22 7.53
CA LEU A 88 -7.72 -0.50 6.76
C LEU A 88 -7.58 0.01 5.32
N HIS A 89 -8.70 0.23 4.61
CA HIS A 89 -8.69 0.72 3.24
C HIS A 89 -7.99 2.08 3.13
N THR A 90 -8.27 3.00 4.04
CA THR A 90 -7.61 4.32 4.12
C THR A 90 -6.11 4.16 4.44
N ALA A 91 -5.76 3.31 5.41
CA ALA A 91 -4.37 3.03 5.77
C ALA A 91 -3.55 2.52 4.57
N ILE A 92 -4.13 1.66 3.73
CA ILE A 92 -3.50 1.12 2.52
C ILE A 92 -3.44 2.18 1.41
N ALA A 93 -4.55 2.89 1.16
CA ALA A 93 -4.64 3.92 0.12
C ALA A 93 -3.66 5.08 0.35
N ARG A 94 -3.54 5.53 1.60
CA ARG A 94 -2.59 6.58 2.02
C ARG A 94 -1.20 6.06 2.35
N SER A 95 -1.03 4.72 2.37
CA SER A 95 0.26 4.08 2.63
C SER A 95 0.86 4.42 4.00
N THR A 96 0.03 4.54 5.06
CA THR A 96 0.48 4.91 6.40
C THR A 96 1.54 3.93 6.93
N ASN A 97 2.60 4.47 7.50
CA ASN A 97 3.70 3.67 7.98
C ASN A 97 3.41 3.04 9.35
N THR A 98 2.78 3.79 10.22
CA THR A 98 2.41 3.36 11.58
C THR A 98 1.46 2.17 11.54
N CYS A 99 0.41 2.24 10.72
CA CYS A 99 -0.53 1.14 10.53
C CYS A 99 0.16 -0.12 10.01
N ALA A 100 1.05 0.01 9.02
CA ALA A 100 1.77 -1.14 8.47
C ALA A 100 2.71 -1.78 9.50
N VAL A 101 3.44 -0.97 10.27
CA VAL A 101 4.33 -1.47 11.33
C VAL A 101 3.54 -2.14 12.45
N ARG A 102 2.40 -1.57 12.85
CA ARG A 102 1.53 -2.15 13.88
C ARG A 102 0.98 -3.51 13.43
N VAL A 103 0.47 -3.62 12.21
CA VAL A 103 -0.05 -4.89 11.66
C VAL A 103 1.05 -5.95 11.57
N VAL A 104 2.24 -5.63 11.01
CA VAL A 104 3.31 -6.62 10.89
C VAL A 104 3.91 -7.00 12.25
N GLN A 105 3.86 -6.11 13.23
CA GLN A 105 4.28 -6.42 14.60
C GLN A 105 3.31 -7.41 15.26
N GLU A 106 2.01 -7.23 15.06
CA GLU A 106 0.97 -8.14 15.56
C GLU A 106 0.99 -9.47 14.82
N TYR A 107 1.06 -9.46 13.49
CA TYR A 107 1.16 -10.67 12.67
C TYR A 107 2.45 -11.46 12.95
N GLY A 108 3.56 -10.78 13.12
CA GLY A 108 4.88 -11.34 13.35
C GLY A 108 5.79 -11.27 12.12
N THR A 109 6.95 -10.62 12.27
CA THR A 109 7.92 -10.42 11.19
C THR A 109 8.47 -11.72 10.61
N GLY A 110 8.69 -12.74 11.46
CA GLY A 110 9.11 -14.08 11.02
C GLY A 110 8.08 -14.76 10.14
N ARG A 111 6.80 -14.68 10.51
CA ARG A 111 5.68 -15.22 9.71
C ARG A 111 5.54 -14.49 8.38
N SER A 112 5.73 -13.18 8.40
CA SER A 112 5.76 -12.34 7.19
C SER A 112 6.89 -12.77 6.24
N TYR A 113 8.08 -12.97 6.77
CA TYR A 113 9.22 -13.49 6.02
C TYR A 113 8.93 -14.86 5.41
N ASP A 114 8.40 -15.79 6.21
CA ASP A 114 8.05 -17.15 5.75
C ASP A 114 6.96 -17.10 4.65
N PHE A 115 5.99 -16.21 4.77
CA PHE A 115 4.97 -16.02 3.74
C PHE A 115 5.60 -15.56 2.42
N MET A 116 6.46 -14.55 2.48
CA MET A 116 7.11 -14.03 1.28
C MET A 116 8.04 -15.06 0.62
N THR A 117 8.86 -15.76 1.40
CA THR A 117 9.84 -16.71 0.86
C THR A 117 9.20 -18.02 0.41
N ASN A 118 8.31 -18.58 1.23
CA ASN A 118 7.78 -19.93 0.98
C ASN A 118 6.49 -19.92 0.14
N LYS A 119 5.74 -18.81 0.13
CA LYS A 119 4.47 -18.70 -0.61
C LYS A 119 4.55 -17.83 -1.85
N LEU A 120 5.40 -16.80 -1.86
CA LEU A 120 5.53 -15.84 -2.94
C LEU A 120 6.90 -15.89 -3.63
N GLY A 121 7.74 -16.86 -3.29
CA GLY A 121 8.98 -17.17 -3.99
C GLY A 121 10.08 -16.11 -3.92
N PHE A 122 10.09 -15.24 -2.91
CA PHE A 122 11.17 -14.28 -2.74
C PHE A 122 12.47 -14.99 -2.36
N THR A 123 13.53 -14.72 -3.11
CA THR A 123 14.87 -15.30 -2.93
C THR A 123 15.90 -14.28 -2.44
N THR A 124 15.59 -13.00 -2.56
CA THR A 124 16.49 -11.91 -2.20
C THR A 124 16.45 -11.53 -0.73
N LEU A 125 15.39 -11.94 -0.01
CA LEU A 125 15.25 -11.67 1.42
C LEU A 125 16.29 -12.45 2.23
N THR A 126 16.77 -11.83 3.31
CA THR A 126 17.71 -12.43 4.25
C THR A 126 17.05 -12.69 5.60
N TYR A 127 17.65 -13.56 6.41
CA TYR A 127 17.17 -13.79 7.77
C TYR A 127 17.12 -12.51 8.62
N GLN A 128 17.99 -11.54 8.33
CA GLN A 128 17.98 -10.24 9.02
C GLN A 128 16.68 -9.48 8.81
N ASP A 129 16.05 -9.62 7.64
CA ASP A 129 14.77 -8.99 7.36
C ASP A 129 13.67 -9.48 8.30
N SER A 130 13.66 -10.79 8.62
CA SER A 130 12.71 -11.39 9.57
C SER A 130 12.82 -10.87 11.00
N GLN A 131 13.95 -10.26 11.35
CA GLN A 131 14.22 -9.77 12.71
C GLN A 131 13.84 -8.29 12.91
N GLN A 132 13.48 -7.58 11.83
CA GLN A 132 13.27 -6.14 11.88
C GLN A 132 11.89 -5.74 11.37
N VAL A 133 11.10 -5.15 12.25
CA VAL A 133 9.75 -4.65 11.94
C VAL A 133 9.78 -3.63 10.79
N GLY A 134 10.78 -2.74 10.78
CA GLY A 134 10.95 -1.75 9.73
C GLY A 134 11.23 -2.37 8.36
N ASN A 135 11.99 -3.47 8.30
CA ASN A 135 12.28 -4.16 7.06
C ASN A 135 11.00 -4.77 6.47
N MET A 136 10.29 -5.55 7.24
CA MET A 136 9.07 -6.22 6.77
C MET A 136 7.90 -5.25 6.63
N GLY A 137 7.77 -4.25 7.50
CA GLY A 137 6.66 -3.29 7.50
C GLY A 137 6.79 -2.16 6.48
N LEU A 138 8.02 -1.74 6.15
CA LEU A 138 8.26 -0.52 5.37
C LEU A 138 9.17 -0.73 4.15
N GLY A 139 9.74 -1.92 3.96
CA GLY A 139 10.58 -2.26 2.83
C GLY A 139 12.00 -1.69 2.87
N GLY A 140 12.50 -1.39 4.07
CA GLY A 140 13.92 -1.08 4.29
C GLY A 140 14.75 -2.36 4.43
N LEU A 141 14.68 -3.22 3.43
CA LEU A 141 15.24 -4.58 3.43
C LEU A 141 16.76 -4.57 3.41
N ASP A 142 17.39 -5.64 3.87
CA ASP A 142 18.84 -5.79 3.87
C ASP A 142 19.43 -5.66 2.44
N ARG A 143 18.89 -6.41 1.49
CA ARG A 143 19.30 -6.36 0.08
C ARG A 143 18.31 -5.67 -0.83
N GLY A 144 17.04 -5.66 -0.44
CA GLY A 144 15.93 -5.26 -1.30
C GLY A 144 15.33 -6.44 -2.05
N VAL A 145 14.54 -6.14 -3.09
CA VAL A 145 13.83 -7.10 -3.94
C VAL A 145 14.00 -6.75 -5.41
N THR A 146 13.76 -7.71 -6.30
CA THR A 146 13.81 -7.49 -7.75
C THR A 146 12.43 -7.08 -8.29
N THR A 147 12.40 -6.43 -9.46
CA THR A 147 11.12 -6.15 -10.14
C THR A 147 10.44 -7.43 -10.61
N GLU A 148 11.21 -8.49 -10.87
CA GLU A 148 10.69 -9.79 -11.23
C GLU A 148 9.94 -10.46 -10.08
N GLU A 149 10.54 -10.54 -8.89
CA GLU A 149 9.89 -11.07 -7.69
C GLU A 149 8.62 -10.29 -7.34
N MET A 150 8.68 -8.95 -7.39
CA MET A 150 7.52 -8.11 -7.08
C MET A 150 6.39 -8.27 -8.09
N ALA A 151 6.69 -8.34 -9.39
CA ALA A 151 5.68 -8.55 -10.42
C ALA A 151 5.01 -9.93 -10.27
N ALA A 152 5.80 -10.99 -10.03
CA ALA A 152 5.27 -12.33 -9.81
C ALA A 152 4.40 -12.42 -8.54
N ALA A 153 4.86 -11.84 -7.43
CA ALA A 153 4.13 -11.87 -6.16
C ALA A 153 2.79 -11.13 -6.23
N PHE A 154 2.74 -9.94 -6.86
CA PHE A 154 1.48 -9.21 -7.06
C PHE A 154 0.56 -9.91 -8.07
N GLY A 155 1.11 -10.69 -8.99
CA GLY A 155 0.35 -11.56 -9.89
C GLY A 155 -0.58 -12.53 -9.16
N ALA A 156 -0.21 -12.97 -7.96
CA ALA A 156 -1.04 -13.86 -7.15
C ALA A 156 -2.40 -13.23 -6.77
N PHE A 157 -2.47 -11.90 -6.63
CA PHE A 157 -3.72 -11.20 -6.31
C PHE A 157 -4.74 -11.31 -7.46
N THR A 158 -4.33 -11.15 -8.71
CA THR A 158 -5.23 -11.29 -9.86
C THR A 158 -5.47 -12.76 -10.22
N ASN A 159 -4.59 -13.67 -9.83
CA ASN A 159 -4.69 -15.11 -10.08
C ASN A 159 -5.31 -15.88 -8.90
N GLN A 160 -6.33 -15.33 -8.26
CA GLN A 160 -7.13 -15.99 -7.21
C GLN A 160 -6.30 -16.56 -6.04
N GLY A 161 -5.21 -15.90 -5.69
CA GLY A 161 -4.31 -16.32 -4.62
C GLY A 161 -3.26 -17.36 -5.03
N VAL A 162 -3.21 -17.72 -6.30
CA VAL A 162 -2.21 -18.65 -6.84
C VAL A 162 -0.97 -17.90 -7.31
N TYR A 163 0.15 -18.16 -6.68
CA TYR A 163 1.45 -17.71 -7.12
C TYR A 163 1.98 -18.62 -8.23
N THR A 164 2.45 -18.05 -9.33
CA THR A 164 3.13 -18.77 -10.40
C THR A 164 4.54 -18.22 -10.56
N ALA A 165 5.54 -19.10 -10.45
CA ALA A 165 6.94 -18.71 -10.53
C ALA A 165 7.27 -18.09 -11.89
N PRO A 166 8.02 -16.97 -11.93
CA PRO A 166 8.38 -16.32 -13.19
C PRO A 166 9.32 -17.19 -14.01
N ARG A 167 9.09 -17.24 -15.34
CA ARG A 167 9.91 -17.99 -16.29
C ARG A 167 10.07 -17.25 -17.61
N THR A 168 11.24 -17.40 -18.24
CA THR A 168 11.62 -16.70 -19.48
C THR A 168 11.64 -17.58 -20.72
N PHE A 169 11.49 -18.90 -20.56
CA PHE A 169 11.41 -19.86 -21.67
C PHE A 169 10.48 -21.01 -21.29
N ILE A 170 9.95 -21.73 -22.28
CA ILE A 170 9.15 -22.94 -22.10
C ILE A 170 10.02 -24.17 -22.27
N ARG A 171 10.77 -24.19 -23.37
CA ARG A 171 11.65 -25.29 -23.74
C ARG A 171 12.83 -24.81 -24.59
N VAL A 172 13.87 -25.56 -24.57
CA VAL A 172 15.04 -25.41 -25.46
C VAL A 172 15.13 -26.67 -26.28
N GLU A 173 15.24 -26.49 -27.60
CA GLU A 173 15.42 -27.57 -28.57
C GLU A 173 16.81 -27.48 -29.16
N ASP A 174 17.39 -28.65 -29.53
CA ASP A 174 18.59 -28.72 -30.32
C ASP A 174 18.27 -28.46 -31.80
N PRO A 175 19.30 -28.36 -32.69
CA PRO A 175 19.07 -28.14 -34.11
C PRO A 175 18.27 -29.25 -34.81
N ASP A 176 18.20 -30.44 -34.23
CA ASP A 176 17.46 -31.61 -34.74
C ASP A 176 16.03 -31.67 -34.26
N GLY A 177 15.61 -30.69 -33.39
CA GLY A 177 14.26 -30.59 -32.82
C GLY A 177 14.03 -31.43 -31.54
N ASN A 178 15.08 -32.03 -30.99
CA ASN A 178 14.94 -32.73 -29.71
C ASN A 178 14.87 -31.73 -28.55
N VAL A 179 13.97 -31.97 -27.62
CA VAL A 179 13.84 -31.15 -26.40
C VAL A 179 15.05 -31.42 -25.48
N VAL A 180 15.87 -30.39 -25.24
CA VAL A 180 17.04 -30.42 -24.35
C VAL A 180 16.68 -30.00 -22.94
N LEU A 181 15.80 -28.97 -22.79
CA LEU A 181 15.27 -28.48 -21.51
C LEU A 181 13.79 -28.20 -21.68
N GLU A 182 13.06 -28.51 -20.66
CA GLU A 182 11.65 -28.15 -20.50
C GLU A 182 11.47 -27.34 -19.21
N ASN A 183 10.69 -26.28 -19.28
CA ASN A 183 10.41 -25.41 -18.14
C ASN A 183 8.90 -25.28 -17.98
N GLU A 184 8.31 -26.17 -17.20
CA GLU A 184 6.89 -26.15 -16.88
C GLU A 184 6.56 -25.03 -15.89
N ALA A 185 5.30 -24.58 -15.89
CA ALA A 185 4.83 -23.59 -14.93
C ALA A 185 4.77 -24.20 -13.52
N GLU A 186 5.48 -23.60 -12.59
CA GLU A 186 5.41 -23.96 -11.18
C GLU A 186 4.43 -23.00 -10.48
N SER A 187 3.29 -23.54 -10.07
CA SER A 187 2.24 -22.76 -9.39
C SER A 187 1.90 -23.38 -8.04
N SER A 188 1.60 -22.53 -7.07
CA SER A 188 1.19 -22.94 -5.73
C SER A 188 0.17 -21.95 -5.15
N VAL A 189 -0.72 -22.43 -4.29
CA VAL A 189 -1.64 -21.57 -3.54
C VAL A 189 -0.85 -20.80 -2.49
N ALA A 190 -0.75 -19.49 -2.67
CA ALA A 190 -0.07 -18.60 -1.74
C ALA A 190 -1.01 -18.11 -0.63
N MET A 191 -2.25 -17.77 -0.99
CA MET A 191 -3.28 -17.25 -0.08
C MET A 191 -4.67 -17.71 -0.55
N LYS A 192 -5.68 -17.49 0.30
CA LYS A 192 -7.09 -17.74 -0.04
C LYS A 192 -7.53 -16.83 -1.19
N ASP A 193 -8.48 -17.31 -1.99
CA ASP A 193 -9.13 -16.51 -3.04
C ASP A 193 -9.84 -15.27 -2.45
N THR A 194 -10.47 -15.42 -1.27
CA THR A 194 -11.08 -14.31 -0.53
C THR A 194 -10.06 -13.22 -0.17
N THR A 195 -8.86 -13.62 0.28
CA THR A 195 -7.77 -12.69 0.58
C THR A 195 -7.31 -11.95 -0.69
N ALA A 196 -7.11 -12.68 -1.78
CA ALA A 196 -6.71 -12.09 -3.06
C ALA A 196 -7.76 -11.12 -3.61
N ALA A 197 -9.05 -11.49 -3.56
CA ALA A 197 -10.16 -10.64 -4.02
C ALA A 197 -10.30 -9.37 -3.13
N LEU A 198 -10.14 -9.50 -1.82
CA LEU A 198 -10.13 -8.35 -0.91
C LEU A 198 -8.94 -7.43 -1.18
N MET A 199 -7.74 -7.98 -1.41
CA MET A 199 -6.56 -7.21 -1.78
C MET A 199 -6.74 -6.49 -3.12
N ASN A 200 -7.42 -7.10 -4.10
CA ASN A 200 -7.76 -6.41 -5.36
C ASN A 200 -8.61 -5.16 -5.11
N SER A 201 -9.63 -5.26 -4.25
CA SER A 201 -10.47 -4.11 -3.88
C SER A 201 -9.64 -3.02 -3.19
N LEU A 202 -8.85 -3.37 -2.17
CA LEU A 202 -8.05 -2.42 -1.40
C LEU A 202 -6.96 -1.74 -2.26
N LEU A 203 -6.32 -2.47 -3.17
CA LEU A 203 -5.27 -1.92 -4.04
C LEU A 203 -5.82 -1.13 -5.24
N GLN A 204 -7.08 -1.32 -5.62
CA GLN A 204 -7.77 -0.42 -6.54
C GLN A 204 -7.98 0.97 -5.91
N GLU A 205 -8.29 1.05 -4.61
CA GLU A 205 -8.43 2.35 -3.91
C GLU A 205 -7.12 3.14 -3.91
N VAL A 206 -5.96 2.46 -3.81
CA VAL A 206 -4.65 3.10 -3.93
C VAL A 206 -4.49 3.81 -5.28
N VAL A 207 -5.02 3.20 -6.36
CA VAL A 207 -4.91 3.75 -7.72
C VAL A 207 -6.04 4.74 -8.02
N ASN A 208 -7.24 4.52 -7.49
CA ASN A 208 -8.40 5.37 -7.80
C ASN A 208 -8.38 6.72 -7.07
N GLY A 209 -7.90 6.77 -5.82
CA GLY A 209 -7.89 7.98 -5.00
C GLY A 209 -6.70 8.08 -4.04
N GLY A 210 -5.79 7.12 -4.05
CA GLY A 210 -4.64 7.07 -3.16
C GLY A 210 -3.32 7.46 -3.81
N THR A 211 -2.23 7.01 -3.20
CA THR A 211 -0.84 7.33 -3.61
C THR A 211 -0.46 6.80 -5.00
N GLY A 212 -1.22 5.88 -5.57
CA GLY A 212 -0.98 5.25 -6.88
C GLY A 212 -1.73 5.88 -8.06
N TYR A 213 -2.37 7.03 -7.86
CA TYR A 213 -3.21 7.71 -8.84
C TYR A 213 -2.56 7.85 -10.24
N GLU A 214 -1.27 8.10 -10.32
CA GLU A 214 -0.53 8.22 -11.59
C GLU A 214 -0.45 6.90 -12.39
N GLY A 215 -0.74 5.77 -11.77
CA GLY A 215 -0.77 4.43 -12.40
C GLY A 215 -2.08 4.09 -13.13
N ARG A 216 -3.08 4.97 -13.16
CA ARG A 216 -4.38 4.70 -13.79
C ARG A 216 -4.28 4.56 -15.30
N ILE A 217 -4.98 3.57 -15.83
CA ILE A 217 -5.21 3.39 -17.27
C ILE A 217 -6.69 3.67 -17.54
N SER A 218 -6.98 4.60 -18.46
CA SER A 218 -8.37 4.89 -18.84
C SER A 218 -9.03 3.67 -19.46
N GLY A 219 -10.21 3.28 -18.96
CA GLY A 219 -10.95 2.14 -19.45
C GLY A 219 -10.33 0.79 -19.09
N MET A 220 -9.60 0.71 -17.96
CA MET A 220 -9.03 -0.55 -17.45
C MET A 220 -9.00 -0.54 -15.93
N HIS A 221 -9.43 -1.63 -15.31
CA HIS A 221 -9.31 -1.85 -13.87
C HIS A 221 -7.83 -2.07 -13.52
N VAL A 222 -7.31 -1.22 -12.64
CA VAL A 222 -5.92 -1.27 -12.18
C VAL A 222 -5.89 -1.30 -10.66
N ALA A 223 -5.09 -2.20 -10.13
CA ALA A 223 -4.73 -2.25 -8.72
C ALA A 223 -3.20 -2.11 -8.58
N GLY A 224 -2.72 -1.52 -7.49
CA GLY A 224 -1.27 -1.34 -7.37
C GLY A 224 -0.83 -0.65 -6.09
N LYS A 225 0.49 -0.53 -5.93
CA LYS A 225 1.11 0.09 -4.77
C LYS A 225 2.38 0.84 -5.14
N THR A 226 2.50 2.06 -4.62
CA THR A 226 3.70 2.88 -4.70
C THR A 226 4.71 2.51 -3.63
N GLY A 227 5.97 2.73 -3.93
CA GLY A 227 7.07 2.67 -2.98
C GLY A 227 8.01 3.87 -3.14
N THR A 228 8.46 4.37 -2.01
CA THR A 228 9.46 5.43 -1.93
C THR A 228 10.35 5.10 -0.75
N THR A 229 11.65 5.18 -0.95
CA THR A 229 12.62 4.99 0.14
C THR A 229 13.00 6.32 0.78
N ASN A 230 13.63 6.25 1.94
CA ASN A 230 14.15 7.42 2.63
C ASN A 230 15.06 8.23 1.69
N ASN A 231 15.01 9.55 1.82
CA ASN A 231 15.76 10.50 0.99
C ASN A 231 15.45 10.40 -0.51
N ASP A 232 14.30 9.83 -0.89
CA ASP A 232 13.84 9.73 -2.29
C ASP A 232 14.83 9.05 -3.25
N GLN A 233 15.59 8.07 -2.78
CA GLN A 233 16.64 7.42 -3.58
C GLN A 233 16.10 6.36 -4.52
N ASP A 234 14.98 5.73 -4.15
CA ASP A 234 14.28 4.74 -4.97
C ASP A 234 12.80 5.09 -5.05
N ARG A 235 12.25 4.98 -6.24
CA ARG A 235 10.81 5.05 -6.51
C ARG A 235 10.37 3.72 -7.10
N TYR A 236 9.31 3.18 -6.56
CA TYR A 236 8.77 1.90 -6.97
C TYR A 236 7.27 2.02 -7.26
N PHE A 237 6.81 1.29 -8.23
CA PHE A 237 5.39 1.04 -8.43
C PHE A 237 5.19 -0.39 -8.91
N VAL A 238 4.33 -1.12 -8.23
CA VAL A 238 3.86 -2.42 -8.68
C VAL A 238 2.37 -2.28 -8.94
N GLY A 239 1.98 -2.48 -10.18
CA GLY A 239 0.59 -2.42 -10.59
C GLY A 239 0.23 -3.64 -11.43
N TYR A 240 -1.03 -3.99 -11.41
CA TYR A 240 -1.55 -5.10 -12.18
C TYR A 240 -2.99 -4.85 -12.65
N THR A 241 -3.36 -5.59 -13.65
CA THR A 241 -4.71 -5.66 -14.22
C THR A 241 -5.15 -7.12 -14.21
N PRO A 242 -6.37 -7.44 -14.63
CA PRO A 242 -6.76 -8.83 -14.87
C PRO A 242 -5.98 -9.55 -15.99
N TYR A 243 -5.03 -8.90 -16.63
CA TYR A 243 -4.21 -9.46 -17.70
C TYR A 243 -2.75 -9.67 -17.30
N TYR A 244 -2.12 -8.66 -16.71
CA TYR A 244 -0.70 -8.63 -16.46
C TYR A 244 -0.36 -7.98 -15.13
N SER A 245 0.71 -8.46 -14.49
CA SER A 245 1.36 -7.81 -13.37
C SER A 245 2.68 -7.19 -13.80
N CYS A 246 2.95 -5.97 -13.32
CA CYS A 246 4.16 -5.25 -13.72
C CYS A 246 4.75 -4.46 -12.56
N ALA A 247 6.06 -4.61 -12.35
CA ALA A 247 6.81 -3.83 -11.39
C ALA A 247 7.82 -2.91 -12.08
N VAL A 248 7.90 -1.67 -11.61
CA VAL A 248 8.84 -0.65 -12.09
C VAL A 248 9.63 -0.12 -10.92
N TRP A 249 10.95 -0.11 -11.07
CA TRP A 249 11.87 0.61 -10.20
C TRP A 249 12.52 1.75 -10.99
N VAL A 250 12.60 2.92 -10.38
CA VAL A 250 13.34 4.08 -10.86
C VAL A 250 14.33 4.49 -9.78
N GLY A 251 15.60 4.61 -10.15
CA GLY A 251 16.67 4.96 -9.25
C GLY A 251 18.01 5.10 -9.98
N TYR A 252 19.02 5.52 -9.25
CA TYR A 252 20.38 5.62 -9.76
C TYR A 252 21.21 4.39 -9.38
N VAL A 253 22.22 4.07 -10.18
CA VAL A 253 23.18 2.99 -9.88
C VAL A 253 23.85 3.21 -8.51
N HIS A 254 24.25 4.43 -8.26
CA HIS A 254 24.73 4.90 -6.96
C HIS A 254 23.62 5.73 -6.34
N ASN A 255 23.22 5.41 -5.13
CA ASN A 255 22.12 6.04 -4.44
C ASN A 255 22.22 7.58 -4.48
N GLN A 256 21.30 8.21 -5.18
CA GLN A 256 21.15 9.64 -5.32
C GLN A 256 19.67 10.00 -5.20
N ARG A 257 19.38 11.17 -4.69
CA ARG A 257 18.01 11.65 -4.58
C ARG A 257 17.39 11.83 -5.96
N ILE A 258 16.20 11.27 -6.13
CA ILE A 258 15.38 11.49 -7.33
C ILE A 258 14.58 12.77 -7.11
N VAL A 259 14.82 13.77 -7.94
CA VAL A 259 14.05 15.01 -7.94
C VAL A 259 13.00 14.89 -9.03
N ALA A 260 11.77 14.61 -8.64
CA ALA A 260 10.62 14.50 -9.55
C ALA A 260 9.34 14.86 -8.79
N SER A 261 8.39 15.50 -9.47
CA SER A 261 7.04 15.62 -8.97
C SER A 261 6.33 14.26 -9.09
N GLY A 262 5.61 13.84 -8.06
CA GLY A 262 4.89 12.57 -8.04
C GLY A 262 5.79 11.33 -8.01
N ASN A 263 5.28 10.21 -8.53
CA ASN A 263 6.01 8.96 -8.58
C ASN A 263 6.37 8.58 -10.04
N PRO A 264 7.65 8.79 -10.47
CA PRO A 264 8.06 8.50 -11.84
C PRO A 264 7.94 7.01 -12.22
N ALA A 265 7.98 6.09 -11.23
CA ALA A 265 7.77 4.67 -11.50
C ALA A 265 6.31 4.38 -11.86
N ALA A 266 5.34 5.03 -11.19
CA ALA A 266 3.92 4.91 -11.53
C ALA A 266 3.60 5.53 -12.90
N SER A 267 4.14 6.71 -13.18
CA SER A 267 3.98 7.37 -14.49
C SER A 267 4.60 6.53 -15.63
N MET A 268 5.76 5.92 -15.41
CA MET A 268 6.38 5.02 -16.39
C MET A 268 5.55 3.75 -16.58
N TRP A 269 5.10 3.14 -15.49
CA TRP A 269 4.22 1.99 -15.51
C TRP A 269 2.97 2.28 -16.36
N GLN A 270 2.30 3.39 -16.08
CA GLN A 270 1.09 3.81 -16.79
C GLN A 270 1.33 3.94 -18.31
N LYS A 271 2.41 4.62 -18.72
CA LYS A 271 2.74 4.83 -20.13
C LYS A 271 3.01 3.53 -20.88
N VAL A 272 3.70 2.58 -20.25
CA VAL A 272 4.02 1.28 -20.87
C VAL A 272 2.78 0.40 -20.87
N MET A 273 2.11 0.27 -19.73
CA MET A 273 0.97 -0.64 -19.60
C MET A 273 -0.24 -0.17 -20.38
N SER A 274 -0.45 1.14 -20.58
CA SER A 274 -1.48 1.62 -21.51
C SER A 274 -1.28 1.08 -22.92
N ARG A 275 -0.04 1.04 -23.42
CA ARG A 275 0.26 0.47 -24.73
C ARG A 275 0.13 -1.05 -24.77
N VAL A 276 0.54 -1.73 -23.69
CA VAL A 276 0.37 -3.18 -23.55
C VAL A 276 -1.10 -3.60 -23.59
N HIS A 277 -1.99 -2.71 -23.12
CA HIS A 277 -3.44 -2.96 -23.08
C HIS A 277 -4.20 -2.41 -24.30
N GLU A 278 -3.53 -1.81 -25.28
CA GLU A 278 -4.21 -1.35 -26.50
C GLU A 278 -4.95 -2.50 -27.19
N GLY A 279 -6.26 -2.33 -27.35
CA GLY A 279 -7.14 -3.33 -27.97
C GLY A 279 -7.62 -4.45 -27.04
N LEU A 280 -7.23 -4.46 -25.77
CA LEU A 280 -7.80 -5.34 -24.76
C LEU A 280 -9.09 -4.73 -24.20
N GLU A 281 -10.07 -5.57 -23.96
CA GLU A 281 -11.32 -5.19 -23.30
C GLU A 281 -11.07 -4.94 -21.81
N ASP A 282 -11.82 -4.01 -21.22
CA ASP A 282 -11.84 -3.85 -19.77
C ASP A 282 -12.44 -5.10 -19.12
N LYS A 283 -11.76 -5.60 -18.10
CA LYS A 283 -12.22 -6.73 -17.28
C LYS A 283 -12.17 -6.32 -15.82
N ASP A 284 -13.21 -6.69 -15.10
CA ASP A 284 -13.17 -6.67 -13.65
C ASP A 284 -12.19 -7.73 -13.12
N PHE A 285 -11.62 -7.46 -11.94
CA PHE A 285 -10.96 -8.51 -11.19
C PHE A 285 -11.98 -9.61 -10.83
N PHE A 286 -11.48 -10.83 -10.63
CA PHE A 286 -12.37 -11.95 -10.29
C PHE A 286 -13.18 -11.64 -9.01
N SER A 287 -14.40 -12.12 -8.98
CA SER A 287 -15.29 -12.07 -7.82
C SER A 287 -15.23 -13.37 -7.03
N CYS A 288 -15.37 -13.28 -5.71
CA CYS A 288 -15.36 -14.41 -4.79
C CYS A 288 -16.64 -14.42 -3.95
N SER A 289 -17.32 -15.58 -3.90
CA SER A 289 -18.55 -15.74 -3.12
C SER A 289 -18.34 -15.73 -1.60
N GLY A 290 -17.08 -15.87 -1.15
CA GLY A 290 -16.70 -15.82 0.26
C GLY A 290 -16.56 -14.41 0.83
N LEU A 291 -16.81 -13.35 0.03
CA LEU A 291 -16.80 -11.96 0.49
C LEU A 291 -18.22 -11.45 0.72
N THR A 292 -18.34 -10.56 1.71
CA THR A 292 -19.61 -9.89 2.04
C THR A 292 -19.35 -8.44 2.48
N TYR A 293 -20.37 -7.60 2.34
CA TYR A 293 -20.35 -6.24 2.88
C TYR A 293 -21.00 -6.21 4.25
N VAL A 294 -20.37 -5.53 5.20
CA VAL A 294 -20.89 -5.30 6.54
C VAL A 294 -20.85 -3.81 6.89
N SER A 295 -21.88 -3.33 7.58
CA SER A 295 -21.94 -1.96 8.09
C SER A 295 -21.12 -1.88 9.38
N VAL A 296 -20.04 -1.12 9.37
CA VAL A 296 -19.07 -1.05 10.46
C VAL A 296 -18.75 0.38 10.86
N CYS A 297 -18.21 0.51 12.06
CA CYS A 297 -17.68 1.76 12.58
C CYS A 297 -16.25 1.98 12.09
N ALA A 298 -15.96 3.15 11.55
CA ALA A 298 -14.65 3.53 11.04
C ALA A 298 -13.56 3.58 12.13
N ASP A 299 -13.95 3.84 13.39
CA ASP A 299 -12.99 3.96 14.49
C ASP A 299 -12.70 2.63 15.20
N SER A 300 -13.67 1.72 15.25
CA SER A 300 -13.47 0.42 15.93
C SER A 300 -13.28 -0.76 15.00
N GLY A 301 -13.72 -0.66 13.75
CA GLY A 301 -13.77 -1.81 12.83
C GLY A 301 -14.86 -2.84 13.18
N LEU A 302 -15.67 -2.60 14.22
CA LEU A 302 -16.76 -3.45 14.68
C LEU A 302 -18.08 -3.06 14.02
N LEU A 303 -19.13 -3.88 14.18
CA LEU A 303 -20.46 -3.56 13.65
C LEU A 303 -20.92 -2.19 14.16
N ALA A 304 -21.40 -1.36 13.23
CA ALA A 304 -21.84 -0.03 13.56
C ALA A 304 -23.09 -0.04 14.45
N THR A 305 -23.16 0.95 15.33
CA THR A 305 -24.33 1.24 16.18
C THR A 305 -24.93 2.60 15.81
N GLU A 306 -26.08 2.92 16.34
CA GLU A 306 -26.70 4.24 16.18
C GLU A 306 -25.76 5.36 16.66
N ASN A 307 -25.01 5.13 17.74
CA ASN A 307 -24.03 6.09 18.24
C ASN A 307 -22.92 6.39 17.22
N CYS A 308 -22.49 5.41 16.44
CA CYS A 308 -21.50 5.66 15.38
C CYS A 308 -22.04 6.58 14.28
N ALA A 309 -23.34 6.49 13.97
CA ALA A 309 -23.97 7.36 12.98
C ALA A 309 -24.21 8.80 13.50
N LEU A 310 -24.30 8.96 14.83
CA LEU A 310 -24.55 10.22 15.51
C LEU A 310 -23.27 10.85 16.10
N ASP A 311 -22.08 10.41 15.69
CA ASP A 311 -20.82 10.99 16.18
C ASP A 311 -20.76 12.48 15.86
N CYS A 312 -20.29 13.29 16.82
CA CYS A 312 -20.20 14.74 16.68
C CYS A 312 -19.27 15.20 15.55
N ARG A 313 -18.35 14.34 15.10
CA ARG A 313 -17.45 14.55 13.94
C ARG A 313 -18.13 14.24 12.61
N GLY A 314 -19.38 13.77 12.61
CA GLY A 314 -20.08 13.22 11.47
C GLY A 314 -20.19 11.71 11.52
N SER A 315 -21.01 11.12 10.65
CA SER A 315 -21.23 9.67 10.65
C SER A 315 -19.92 8.88 10.48
N ARG A 316 -19.67 7.98 11.43
CA ARG A 316 -18.53 7.05 11.42
C ARG A 316 -18.92 5.66 10.89
N VAL A 317 -20.03 5.58 10.17
CA VAL A 317 -20.54 4.33 9.59
C VAL A 317 -20.15 4.23 8.12
N TYR A 318 -19.56 3.10 7.75
CA TYR A 318 -19.28 2.79 6.35
C TYR A 318 -19.51 1.30 6.05
N SER A 319 -19.57 0.95 4.78
CA SER A 319 -19.74 -0.42 4.32
C SER A 319 -18.36 -1.02 3.98
N ALA A 320 -17.90 -1.98 4.79
CA ALA A 320 -16.63 -2.67 4.59
C ALA A 320 -16.82 -3.99 3.86
N LEU A 321 -15.95 -4.28 2.89
CA LEU A 321 -15.83 -5.60 2.28
C LEU A 321 -14.96 -6.49 3.16
N VAL A 322 -15.46 -7.66 3.56
CA VAL A 322 -14.78 -8.60 4.44
C VAL A 322 -14.94 -10.04 3.97
N ALA A 323 -14.01 -10.92 4.35
CA ALA A 323 -14.23 -12.34 4.24
C ALA A 323 -15.34 -12.76 5.22
N ALA A 324 -16.33 -13.51 4.75
CA ALA A 324 -17.52 -13.85 5.53
C ALA A 324 -17.20 -14.70 6.77
N ASP A 325 -16.13 -15.50 6.71
CA ASP A 325 -15.64 -16.32 7.81
C ASP A 325 -14.81 -15.52 8.84
N ASN A 326 -14.43 -14.27 8.52
CA ASN A 326 -13.70 -13.35 9.39
C ASN A 326 -14.40 -11.99 9.54
N ALA A 327 -15.72 -11.95 9.35
CA ALA A 327 -16.51 -10.73 9.53
C ALA A 327 -16.61 -10.36 11.02
N PRO A 328 -16.60 -9.07 11.38
CA PRO A 328 -16.82 -8.64 12.76
C PRO A 328 -18.22 -9.06 13.25
N SER A 329 -18.30 -9.61 14.46
CA SER A 329 -19.56 -10.04 15.08
C SER A 329 -19.97 -9.21 16.29
N ALA A 330 -19.01 -8.48 16.87
CA ALA A 330 -19.27 -7.59 18.01
C ALA A 330 -19.70 -6.20 17.53
N SER A 331 -20.58 -5.54 18.27
CA SER A 331 -20.96 -4.14 18.02
C SER A 331 -19.90 -3.17 18.55
N CYS A 332 -19.82 -2.01 17.92
CA CYS A 332 -18.94 -0.92 18.35
C CYS A 332 -19.24 -0.53 19.81
N ASN A 333 -18.18 -0.44 20.61
CA ASN A 333 -18.20 -0.06 22.01
C ASN A 333 -17.42 1.24 22.29
N LEU A 334 -16.87 1.87 21.24
CA LEU A 334 -16.09 3.10 21.38
C LEU A 334 -16.95 4.35 21.38
N HIS A 335 -18.14 4.32 20.76
CA HIS A 335 -19.04 5.47 20.75
C HIS A 335 -20.05 5.35 21.87
N THR A 336 -20.05 6.36 22.74
CA THR A 336 -20.96 6.45 23.88
C THR A 336 -22.15 7.35 23.58
N SER A 337 -23.10 7.44 24.51
CA SER A 337 -24.42 8.07 24.38
C SER A 337 -24.43 9.41 23.64
N PRO A 338 -25.49 9.70 22.82
CA PRO A 338 -25.62 10.92 22.02
C PRO A 338 -25.94 12.20 22.84
N ASP A 339 -25.89 12.17 24.16
CA ASP A 339 -26.29 13.28 25.03
C ASP A 339 -25.18 14.31 25.28
N TYR A 340 -24.09 14.24 24.52
CA TYR A 340 -23.02 15.23 24.66
C TYR A 340 -23.22 16.41 23.73
N THR A 341 -23.01 17.60 24.27
CA THR A 341 -22.88 18.83 23.50
C THR A 341 -21.45 19.32 23.63
N VAL A 342 -20.77 19.42 22.52
CA VAL A 342 -19.38 19.86 22.47
C VAL A 342 -19.31 21.22 21.80
N ALA A 343 -18.56 22.14 22.41
CA ALA A 343 -18.28 23.44 21.83
C ALA A 343 -17.09 23.34 20.86
N PHE A 344 -17.26 23.87 19.67
CA PHE A 344 -16.24 23.96 18.63
C PHE A 344 -15.89 25.42 18.38
N GLU A 345 -14.65 25.75 18.34
CA GLU A 345 -14.17 27.06 17.92
C GLU A 345 -13.56 26.92 16.50
N ASP A 346 -14.11 27.66 15.54
CA ASP A 346 -13.58 27.66 14.19
C ASP A 346 -12.32 28.53 14.07
N GLU A 347 -11.72 28.57 12.88
CA GLU A 347 -10.51 29.37 12.58
C GLU A 347 -10.70 30.87 12.80
N ASN A 348 -11.94 31.34 12.91
CA ASN A 348 -12.29 32.74 13.15
C ASN A 348 -12.59 33.01 14.63
N GLY A 349 -12.52 31.99 15.50
CA GLY A 349 -12.85 32.07 16.91
C GLY A 349 -14.39 32.04 17.20
N GLU A 350 -15.19 31.60 16.21
CA GLU A 350 -16.63 31.41 16.42
C GLU A 350 -16.88 30.04 17.06
N THR A 351 -17.59 30.03 18.19
CA THR A 351 -17.95 28.79 18.88
C THR A 351 -19.24 28.21 18.32
N THR A 352 -19.15 27.02 17.74
CA THR A 352 -20.29 26.22 17.29
C THR A 352 -20.54 25.09 18.28
N MET A 353 -21.78 24.77 18.57
CA MET A 353 -22.15 23.64 19.42
C MET A 353 -22.62 22.49 18.57
N ALA A 354 -21.99 21.34 18.70
CA ALA A 354 -22.47 20.10 18.10
C ALA A 354 -22.94 19.12 19.17
N SER A 355 -24.05 18.48 18.90
CA SER A 355 -24.59 17.42 19.74
C SER A 355 -24.45 16.08 19.06
N GLY A 356 -24.07 15.07 19.82
CA GLY A 356 -23.90 13.72 19.26
C GLY A 356 -23.22 12.79 20.24
N SER A 357 -22.88 11.61 19.76
CA SER A 357 -22.00 10.69 20.49
C SER A 357 -20.55 11.15 20.36
N ILE A 358 -19.74 10.72 21.30
CA ILE A 358 -18.28 10.95 21.27
C ILE A 358 -17.53 9.64 21.23
N LEU A 359 -16.33 9.68 20.64
CA LEU A 359 -15.36 8.59 20.66
C LEU A 359 -14.78 8.46 22.08
N ASN A 360 -14.96 7.31 22.70
CA ASN A 360 -14.35 6.97 23.99
C ASN A 360 -13.17 6.03 23.75
N TYR A 361 -12.05 6.60 23.33
CA TYR A 361 -10.81 5.87 23.06
C TYR A 361 -9.64 6.55 23.74
N GLU A 362 -8.96 5.83 24.62
CA GLU A 362 -7.73 6.29 25.28
C GLU A 362 -6.52 5.71 24.54
N ARG A 363 -5.78 6.57 23.83
CA ARG A 363 -4.58 6.18 23.11
C ARG A 363 -3.43 6.00 24.08
N GLN A 364 -2.73 4.86 23.94
CA GLN A 364 -1.50 4.63 24.66
C GLN A 364 -0.39 5.55 24.13
N ARG A 365 -0.02 6.55 24.91
CA ARG A 365 1.05 7.48 24.58
C ARG A 365 2.43 6.83 24.74
N LEU A 366 3.38 7.27 23.92
CA LEU A 366 4.77 6.81 24.03
C LEU A 366 5.51 7.58 25.13
N PRO A 367 6.35 6.92 25.95
CA PRO A 367 7.18 7.59 26.96
C PRO A 367 8.06 8.67 26.33
N GLY A 368 7.97 9.90 26.86
CA GLY A 368 8.69 11.08 26.35
C GLY A 368 8.07 11.72 25.11
N TYR A 369 6.89 11.26 24.70
CA TYR A 369 6.10 11.79 23.57
C TYR A 369 4.63 11.90 23.96
N GLU A 370 4.35 12.23 25.23
CA GLU A 370 3.00 12.32 25.77
C GLU A 370 2.17 13.41 25.08
N ASP A 371 2.85 14.50 24.62
CA ASP A 371 2.24 15.62 23.91
C ASP A 371 2.10 15.40 22.40
N LEU A 372 2.51 14.23 21.86
CA LEU A 372 2.35 13.91 20.45
C LEU A 372 0.89 13.56 20.19
N GLU A 373 0.23 14.34 19.36
CA GLU A 373 -1.18 14.20 19.03
C GLU A 373 -1.41 13.47 17.69
N ALA A 374 -2.57 12.83 17.57
CA ALA A 374 -3.14 12.39 16.31
C ALA A 374 -4.33 13.29 15.95
N GLU A 375 -4.74 13.31 14.70
CA GLU A 375 -5.83 14.18 14.22
C GLU A 375 -7.15 13.90 14.95
N ASP A 376 -7.44 12.65 15.30
CA ASP A 376 -8.64 12.30 16.08
C ASP A 376 -8.57 12.75 17.54
N ASP A 377 -7.40 12.95 18.15
CA ASP A 377 -7.24 13.53 19.48
C ASP A 377 -7.66 15.00 19.48
N PHE A 378 -7.24 15.74 18.46
CA PHE A 378 -7.59 17.14 18.30
C PHE A 378 -9.11 17.32 18.11
N MET A 379 -9.73 16.45 17.35
CA MET A 379 -11.17 16.45 17.12
C MET A 379 -11.97 16.14 18.39
N LEU A 380 -11.41 15.37 19.32
CA LEU A 380 -12.00 15.12 20.64
C LEU A 380 -11.94 16.34 21.58
N LEU A 381 -10.88 17.15 21.45
CA LEU A 381 -10.65 18.31 22.32
C LEU A 381 -11.31 19.59 21.80
N TYR A 382 -11.35 19.78 20.48
CA TYR A 382 -11.74 21.04 19.85
C TYR A 382 -12.82 20.90 18.76
N GLY A 383 -13.15 19.68 18.33
CA GLY A 383 -14.22 19.32 17.41
C GLY A 383 -14.29 20.12 16.12
N GLY A 384 -13.62 19.69 15.09
CA GLY A 384 -13.77 20.26 13.76
C GLY A 384 -14.96 19.65 13.01
N THR A 385 -15.78 20.44 12.35
CA THR A 385 -16.80 19.96 11.42
C THR A 385 -16.16 19.54 10.12
N SER A 386 -16.21 18.25 9.77
CA SER A 386 -15.99 17.83 8.39
C SER A 386 -17.33 17.92 7.64
N GLY A 387 -17.58 19.04 6.98
CA GLY A 387 -18.51 19.05 5.85
C GLY A 387 -17.89 18.22 4.73
N GLY A 388 -18.72 17.35 4.12
CA GLY A 388 -18.27 16.39 3.11
C GLY A 388 -17.54 17.01 1.93
N ASP A 389 -16.77 16.15 1.28
CA ASP A 389 -16.01 16.30 0.03
C ASP A 389 -14.61 16.92 0.14
N ASP A 390 -13.63 16.03 0.05
CA ASP A 390 -12.30 16.09 -0.63
C ASP A 390 -11.39 17.35 -0.57
N ASP A 391 -11.62 18.35 0.28
CA ASP A 391 -10.79 19.56 0.36
C ASP A 391 -10.08 19.74 1.72
N TRP A 392 -9.35 18.72 2.17
CA TRP A 392 -8.48 18.82 3.36
C TRP A 392 -7.10 19.43 3.09
N ASP A 393 -6.79 19.78 1.84
CA ASP A 393 -5.51 20.41 1.47
C ASP A 393 -5.41 21.90 1.83
N GLY A 394 -6.49 22.53 2.31
CA GLY A 394 -6.57 23.97 2.56
C GLY A 394 -6.26 24.45 3.99
N PHE A 395 -6.27 23.57 4.99
CA PHE A 395 -6.30 24.03 6.39
C PHE A 395 -4.94 24.26 7.07
N PHE A 396 -3.84 23.88 6.40
CA PHE A 396 -2.48 24.11 6.91
C PHE A 396 -1.56 24.76 5.86
N GLY A 397 -1.98 25.92 5.37
CA GLY A 397 -1.12 26.82 4.61
C GLY A 397 -0.18 27.56 5.55
N GLY A 398 0.91 26.93 5.92
CA GLY A 398 2.09 27.62 6.46
C GLY A 398 2.86 28.24 5.29
N SER A 399 2.81 29.56 5.19
CA SER A 399 3.67 30.35 4.32
C SER A 399 5.11 30.17 4.75
N ASP A 400 5.91 29.54 3.95
CA ASP A 400 7.35 29.78 3.90
C ASP A 400 7.64 30.54 2.62
N ASP A 401 7.54 31.88 2.76
CA ASP A 401 8.22 32.82 1.88
C ASP A 401 9.71 32.68 2.18
N ASP A 402 10.47 32.13 1.26
CA ASP A 402 11.88 32.43 1.08
C ASP A 402 12.15 32.44 -0.42
N ASP A 403 12.13 33.67 -0.94
CA ASP A 403 12.75 34.05 -2.19
C ASP A 403 14.22 33.64 -2.21
N ASP A 404 14.62 32.93 -3.25
CA ASP A 404 15.92 33.15 -3.87
C ASP A 404 15.88 32.68 -5.33
N ASP A 405 15.85 33.67 -6.19
CA ASP A 405 16.16 33.60 -7.62
C ASP A 405 17.54 32.96 -7.82
N ASP A 406 17.60 31.98 -8.70
CA ASP A 406 18.72 31.84 -9.63
C ASP A 406 18.31 31.00 -10.86
N ASP A 407 18.13 31.72 -11.97
CA ASP A 407 18.05 31.23 -13.33
C ASP A 407 19.25 30.35 -13.72
N VAL A 408 19.03 29.11 -14.08
CA VAL A 408 19.92 28.42 -15.03
C VAL A 408 19.08 27.59 -16.02
N HIS A 409 18.85 28.19 -17.16
CA HIS A 409 18.52 27.53 -18.40
C HIS A 409 19.60 26.51 -18.78
N THR A 410 19.25 25.23 -18.86
CA THR A 410 19.94 24.30 -19.77
C THR A 410 18.96 23.34 -20.42
N SER A 411 18.78 23.57 -21.70
CA SER A 411 18.15 22.69 -22.68
C SER A 411 18.96 21.40 -22.85
N TRP A 412 18.31 20.25 -22.73
CA TRP A 412 18.86 18.99 -23.22
C TRP A 412 17.84 18.25 -24.07
N TRP A 413 17.95 18.45 -25.38
CA TRP A 413 17.58 17.48 -26.43
C TRP A 413 18.66 17.58 -27.51
N GLY A 414 19.43 16.53 -27.65
CA GLY A 414 20.33 16.20 -28.72
C GLY A 414 20.55 14.71 -28.74
#